data_25cb9326fa38288cc742cbc5a176c5aa
#
_entry.id   25cb9326fa38288cc742cbc5a176c5aa
#
_cell.length_a   1.000
_cell.length_b   1.000
_cell.length_c   1.000
_cell.angle_alpha   90.00
_cell.angle_beta   90.00
_cell.angle_gamma   90.00
#
_symmetry.space_group_name_H-M   'P 1'
#
loop_
_entity.id
_entity.type
_entity.pdbx_description
1 polymer ?
#
loop_
_entity_poly.entity_id
_entity_poly.type
_entity_poly.pdbx_seq_one_letter_code
_entity_poly.pdbx_strand_id
1 'polypeptide(L)'
;MLAWPPPEWLIEHWLPKGTMSGLYGPPGAGKSMLALDWALSVSTGRPWLDHPVQQGYALYIAAEGHSGQAKRARAWLQKAALTATAVPNFGFVKERIAITEASEDYDVLFSRLEEEVQRVPTFVIIDTLARSIDGDENISVDMV
;
A
#
# COMPACT_ATOMS: atom_id res chain seq x y z
N MET A 1 -22.17 20.74 21.16
CA MET A 1 -21.24 19.62 21.03
C MET A 1 -21.16 19.28 19.55
N LEU A 2 -20.04 19.60 18.89
CA LEU A 2 -19.84 19.26 17.47
C LEU A 2 -19.59 17.74 17.39
N ALA A 3 -20.57 17.01 16.90
CA ALA A 3 -20.40 15.58 16.61
C ALA A 3 -19.52 15.48 15.36
N TRP A 4 -18.34 14.87 15.50
CA TRP A 4 -17.51 14.50 14.33
C TRP A 4 -18.28 13.48 13.51
N PRO A 5 -18.26 13.61 12.16
CA PRO A 5 -18.85 12.58 11.32
C PRO A 5 -18.12 11.24 11.56
N PRO A 6 -18.84 10.12 11.46
CA PRO A 6 -18.20 8.82 11.58
C PRO A 6 -17.10 8.67 10.52
N PRO A 7 -15.99 7.98 10.83
CA PRO A 7 -14.92 7.78 9.87
C PRO A 7 -15.41 6.97 8.67
N GLU A 8 -15.02 7.40 7.48
CA GLU A 8 -15.15 6.58 6.29
C GLU A 8 -14.03 5.54 6.26
N TRP A 9 -14.35 4.32 5.88
CA TRP A 9 -13.42 3.20 5.92
C TRP A 9 -13.01 2.74 4.52
N LEU A 10 -11.76 2.42 4.34
CA LEU A 10 -11.25 1.68 3.20
C LEU A 10 -11.39 0.16 3.45
N ILE A 11 -10.98 -0.28 4.65
CA ILE A 11 -11.30 -1.59 5.22
C ILE A 11 -11.96 -1.33 6.56
N GLU A 12 -13.20 -1.75 6.71
CA GLU A 12 -14.03 -1.41 7.86
C GLU A 12 -13.34 -1.79 9.19
N HIS A 13 -13.27 -0.82 10.10
CA HIS A 13 -12.61 -0.90 11.41
C HIS A 13 -11.09 -1.10 11.40
N TRP A 14 -10.45 -1.14 10.22
CA TRP A 14 -9.00 -1.35 10.10
C TRP A 14 -8.27 -0.18 9.44
N LEU A 15 -8.71 0.23 8.27
CA LEU A 15 -8.06 1.31 7.51
C LEU A 15 -9.07 2.42 7.23
N PRO A 16 -8.98 3.55 7.95
CA PRO A 16 -9.79 4.72 7.63
C PRO A 16 -9.32 5.38 6.33
N LYS A 17 -10.24 5.97 5.59
CA LYS A 17 -9.95 6.74 4.38
C LYS A 17 -9.31 8.09 4.70
N GLY A 18 -8.48 8.57 3.77
CA GLY A 18 -7.88 9.90 3.86
C GLY A 18 -6.92 10.06 5.03
N THR A 19 -6.36 8.96 5.53
CA THR A 19 -5.42 8.96 6.65
C THR A 19 -4.16 8.19 6.32
N MET A 20 -3.10 8.45 7.05
CA MET A 20 -1.89 7.66 7.06
C MET A 20 -1.95 6.63 8.18
N SER A 21 -1.64 5.38 7.87
CA SER A 21 -1.57 4.27 8.83
C SER A 21 -0.18 3.64 8.80
N GLY A 22 0.39 3.32 9.96
CA GLY A 22 1.69 2.67 10.08
C GLY A 22 1.57 1.22 10.52
N LEU A 23 2.26 0.31 9.82
CA LEU A 23 2.38 -1.10 10.19
C LEU A 23 3.82 -1.38 10.60
N TYR A 24 4.07 -1.63 11.87
CA TYR A 24 5.39 -1.84 12.44
C TYR A 24 5.51 -3.18 13.15
N GLY A 25 6.74 -3.66 13.31
CA GLY A 25 7.05 -4.92 13.97
C GLY A 25 8.39 -5.51 13.51
N PRO A 26 8.89 -6.56 14.14
CA PRO A 26 10.20 -7.14 13.83
C PRO A 26 10.25 -7.72 12.41
N PRO A 27 11.45 -7.89 11.84
CA PRO A 27 11.64 -8.62 10.59
C PRO A 27 10.98 -10.01 10.63
N GLY A 28 10.36 -10.43 9.54
CA GLY A 28 9.68 -11.72 9.47
C GLY A 28 8.27 -11.80 10.10
N ALA A 29 7.78 -10.74 10.74
CA ALA A 29 6.46 -10.71 11.37
C ALA A 29 5.26 -10.74 10.38
N GLY A 30 5.52 -10.77 9.07
CA GLY A 30 4.45 -10.85 8.07
C GLY A 30 3.88 -9.51 7.62
N LYS A 31 4.50 -8.37 7.96
CA LYS A 31 4.03 -7.02 7.59
C LYS A 31 3.73 -6.88 6.10
N SER A 32 4.71 -7.21 5.25
CA SER A 32 4.56 -7.14 3.79
C SER A 32 3.48 -8.09 3.25
N MET A 33 3.26 -9.23 3.92
CA MET A 33 2.18 -10.15 3.55
C MET A 33 0.82 -9.54 3.84
N LEU A 34 0.67 -8.95 5.02
CA LEU A 34 -0.56 -8.29 5.44
C LEU A 34 -0.86 -7.07 4.56
N ALA A 35 0.16 -6.24 4.29
CA ALA A 35 0.03 -5.08 3.41
C ALA A 35 -0.40 -5.46 1.99
N LEU A 36 0.18 -6.54 1.45
CA LEU A 36 -0.22 -7.06 0.14
C LEU A 36 -1.65 -7.62 0.14
N ASP A 37 -2.04 -8.31 1.19
CA ASP A 37 -3.40 -8.83 1.37
C ASP A 37 -4.44 -7.69 1.38
N TRP A 38 -4.17 -6.62 2.11
CA TRP A 38 -4.99 -5.41 2.09
C TRP A 38 -5.07 -4.76 0.70
N ALA A 39 -3.91 -4.62 0.01
CA ALA A 39 -3.88 -4.04 -1.32
C ALA A 39 -4.71 -4.83 -2.34
N LEU A 40 -4.60 -6.15 -2.30
CA LEU A 40 -5.35 -7.03 -3.20
C LEU A 40 -6.84 -7.08 -2.82
N SER A 41 -7.18 -7.02 -1.55
CA SER A 41 -8.58 -6.89 -1.10
C SER A 41 -9.20 -5.58 -1.58
N VAL A 42 -8.49 -4.44 -1.44
CA VAL A 42 -8.96 -3.14 -1.95
C VAL A 42 -9.08 -3.16 -3.47
N SER A 43 -8.11 -3.69 -4.19
CA SER A 43 -8.15 -3.71 -5.66
C SER A 43 -9.27 -4.57 -6.23
N THR A 44 -9.67 -5.60 -5.52
CA THR A 44 -10.74 -6.52 -5.94
C THR A 44 -12.11 -6.22 -5.33
N GLY A 45 -12.16 -5.41 -4.26
CA GLY A 45 -13.38 -5.16 -3.49
C GLY A 45 -13.83 -6.34 -2.64
N ARG A 46 -12.98 -7.36 -2.47
CA ARG A 46 -13.30 -8.53 -1.64
C ARG A 46 -13.19 -8.19 -0.16
N PRO A 47 -14.13 -8.66 0.66
CA PRO A 47 -14.01 -8.52 2.10
C PRO A 47 -12.69 -9.07 2.63
N TRP A 48 -12.09 -8.38 3.58
CA TRP A 48 -10.89 -8.83 4.27
C TRP A 48 -11.27 -9.34 5.67
N LEU A 49 -11.06 -10.63 5.94
CA LEU A 49 -11.47 -11.29 7.20
C LEU A 49 -12.92 -10.92 7.61
N ASP A 50 -13.83 -11.01 6.66
CA ASP A 50 -15.25 -10.65 6.80
C ASP A 50 -15.54 -9.14 7.01
N HIS A 51 -14.51 -8.28 7.02
CA HIS A 51 -14.70 -6.84 7.03
C HIS A 51 -14.99 -6.31 5.62
N PRO A 52 -16.02 -5.49 5.45
CA PRO A 52 -16.30 -4.80 4.19
C PRO A 52 -15.10 -3.98 3.70
N VAL A 53 -14.85 -4.03 2.40
CA VAL A 53 -13.75 -3.31 1.75
C VAL A 53 -14.30 -2.43 0.66
N GLN A 54 -13.90 -1.17 0.65
CA GLN A 54 -14.19 -0.28 -0.46
C GLN A 54 -13.21 -0.56 -1.60
N GLN A 55 -13.75 -0.95 -2.76
CA GLN A 55 -12.92 -1.17 -3.94
C GLN A 55 -12.30 0.14 -4.45
N GLY A 56 -11.04 0.07 -4.82
CA GLY A 56 -10.31 1.20 -5.40
C GLY A 56 -8.99 0.77 -6.05
N TYR A 57 -8.27 1.73 -6.62
CA TYR A 57 -6.95 1.46 -7.17
C TYR A 57 -5.92 1.43 -6.05
N ALA A 58 -5.28 0.26 -5.85
CA ALA A 58 -4.23 0.05 -4.87
C ALA A 58 -2.85 0.08 -5.55
N LEU A 59 -1.95 0.94 -5.07
CA LEU A 59 -0.58 1.05 -5.52
C LEU A 59 0.35 0.50 -4.44
N TYR A 60 1.16 -0.49 -4.79
CA TYR A 60 2.16 -1.08 -3.90
C TYR A 60 3.57 -0.70 -4.35
N ILE A 61 4.27 0.04 -3.53
CA ILE A 61 5.64 0.50 -3.75
C ILE A 61 6.56 -0.38 -2.90
N ALA A 62 7.34 -1.25 -3.57
CA ALA A 62 8.25 -2.16 -2.91
C ALA A 62 9.69 -1.66 -3.03
N ALA A 63 10.20 -1.05 -1.97
CA ALA A 63 11.60 -0.62 -1.88
C ALA A 63 12.57 -1.79 -1.60
N GLU A 64 12.06 -2.94 -1.14
CA GLU A 64 12.83 -4.14 -0.82
C GLU A 64 12.21 -5.42 -1.41
N GLY A 65 13.06 -6.34 -1.86
CA GLY A 65 12.70 -7.75 -2.04
C GLY A 65 11.67 -8.07 -3.14
N HIS A 66 11.86 -7.55 -4.33
CA HIS A 66 10.95 -7.65 -5.46
C HIS A 66 10.53 -9.06 -5.88
N SER A 67 11.40 -10.07 -5.75
CA SER A 67 11.13 -11.42 -6.25
C SER A 67 10.07 -12.19 -5.47
N GLY A 68 9.90 -11.88 -4.19
CA GLY A 68 8.92 -12.55 -3.33
C GLY A 68 7.49 -12.03 -3.51
N GLN A 69 7.30 -10.75 -3.79
CA GLN A 69 5.98 -10.12 -3.82
C GLN A 69 5.12 -10.61 -5.00
N ALA A 70 5.71 -10.76 -6.19
CA ALA A 70 4.99 -11.29 -7.34
C ALA A 70 4.50 -12.74 -7.11
N LYS A 71 5.31 -13.57 -6.43
CA LYS A 71 4.92 -14.93 -6.05
C LYS A 71 3.78 -14.94 -5.04
N ARG A 72 3.84 -14.04 -4.05
CA ARG A 72 2.80 -13.88 -3.01
C ARG A 72 1.48 -13.40 -3.61
N ALA A 73 1.53 -12.38 -4.49
CA ALA A 73 0.34 -11.91 -5.20
C ALA A 73 -0.30 -13.02 -6.05
N ARG A 74 0.51 -13.82 -6.75
CA ARG A 74 0.02 -14.96 -7.53
C ARG A 74 -0.64 -16.01 -6.64
N ALA A 75 -0.04 -16.36 -5.51
CA ALA A 75 -0.60 -17.30 -4.55
C ALA A 75 -1.93 -16.80 -3.96
N TRP A 76 -2.02 -15.50 -3.68
CA TRP A 76 -3.26 -14.87 -3.23
C TRP A 76 -4.36 -14.98 -4.28
N LEU A 77 -4.04 -14.66 -5.54
CA LEU A 77 -4.99 -14.77 -6.65
C LEU A 77 -5.49 -16.21 -6.85
N GLN A 78 -4.60 -17.18 -6.76
CA GLN A 78 -4.96 -18.60 -6.83
C GLN A 78 -5.92 -19.00 -5.71
N LYS A 79 -5.62 -18.59 -4.46
CA LYS A 79 -6.50 -18.83 -3.31
C LYS A 79 -7.85 -18.15 -3.47
N ALA A 80 -7.88 -16.97 -4.08
CA ALA A 80 -9.09 -16.22 -4.36
C ALA A 80 -9.88 -16.73 -5.59
N ALA A 81 -9.38 -17.75 -6.31
CA ALA A 81 -9.88 -18.22 -7.58
C ALA A 81 -10.01 -17.11 -8.65
N LEU A 82 -9.02 -16.21 -8.67
CA LEU A 82 -8.94 -15.09 -9.61
C LEU A 82 -7.74 -15.25 -10.55
N THR A 83 -7.87 -14.70 -11.75
CA THR A 83 -6.76 -14.55 -12.71
C THR A 83 -6.08 -13.18 -12.55
N ALA A 84 -4.87 -13.04 -13.03
CA ALA A 84 -4.15 -11.75 -13.00
C ALA A 84 -4.92 -10.64 -13.74
N THR A 85 -5.66 -10.97 -14.78
CA THR A 85 -6.52 -10.05 -15.53
C THR A 85 -7.76 -9.59 -14.74
N ALA A 86 -8.10 -10.29 -13.66
CA ALA A 86 -9.22 -9.93 -12.79
C ALA A 86 -8.86 -8.83 -11.76
N VAL A 87 -7.62 -8.31 -11.77
CA VAL A 87 -7.15 -7.29 -10.83
C VAL A 87 -6.67 -6.02 -11.56
N PRO A 88 -7.53 -5.36 -12.33
CA PRO A 88 -7.15 -4.17 -13.11
C PRO A 88 -6.86 -2.95 -12.23
N ASN A 89 -7.20 -3.01 -10.94
CA ASN A 89 -7.05 -1.92 -9.99
C ASN A 89 -5.84 -2.11 -9.06
N PHE A 90 -4.81 -2.82 -9.50
CA PHE A 90 -3.60 -3.03 -8.74
C PHE A 90 -2.35 -2.61 -9.54
N GLY A 91 -1.58 -1.68 -9.00
CA GLY A 91 -0.28 -1.27 -9.50
C GLY A 91 0.85 -1.73 -8.58
N PHE A 92 1.99 -2.09 -9.16
CA PHE A 92 3.16 -2.52 -8.44
C PHE A 92 4.40 -1.78 -8.95
N VAL A 93 5.01 -0.95 -8.10
CA VAL A 93 6.25 -0.21 -8.39
C VAL A 93 7.41 -0.90 -7.73
N LYS A 94 8.46 -1.19 -8.51
CA LYS A 94 9.67 -1.91 -8.08
C LYS A 94 10.86 -0.97 -7.87
N GLU A 95 10.63 0.31 -7.77
CA GLU A 95 11.67 1.31 -7.63
C GLU A 95 11.66 1.89 -6.22
N ARG A 96 12.86 2.19 -5.72
CA ARG A 96 12.99 2.97 -4.50
C ARG A 96 12.53 4.39 -4.79
N ILE A 97 11.57 4.85 -4.03
CA ILE A 97 11.10 6.23 -4.10
C ILE A 97 11.61 6.92 -2.84
N ALA A 98 12.42 7.96 -3.02
CA ALA A 98 12.84 8.79 -1.91
C ALA A 98 11.67 9.67 -1.46
N ILE A 99 11.29 9.56 -0.19
CA ILE A 99 10.27 10.40 0.43
C ILE A 99 10.99 11.42 1.30
N THR A 100 11.48 12.47 0.65
CA THR A 100 12.09 13.61 1.34
C THR A 100 11.42 14.88 0.86
N GLU A 101 11.49 15.96 1.65
CA GLU A 101 10.97 17.26 1.25
C GLU A 101 11.64 17.81 -0.03
N ALA A 102 12.81 17.30 -0.38
CA ALA A 102 13.60 17.69 -1.54
C ALA A 102 13.48 16.71 -2.73
N SER A 103 12.74 15.60 -2.60
CA SER A 103 12.66 14.62 -3.68
C SER A 103 11.53 14.94 -4.65
N GLU A 104 11.89 15.07 -5.92
CA GLU A 104 10.92 15.16 -7.05
C GLU A 104 10.37 13.77 -7.42
N ASP A 105 10.88 12.69 -6.84
CA ASP A 105 10.52 11.30 -7.18
C ASP A 105 9.03 11.03 -6.97
N TYR A 106 8.46 11.69 -5.97
CA TYR A 106 7.04 11.56 -5.64
C TYR A 106 6.15 12.19 -6.73
N ASP A 107 6.47 13.41 -7.14
CA ASP A 107 5.74 14.13 -8.16
C ASP A 107 5.89 13.45 -9.53
N VAL A 108 7.08 12.94 -9.84
CA VAL A 108 7.36 12.16 -11.06
C VAL A 108 6.55 10.86 -11.05
N LEU A 109 6.47 10.15 -9.91
CA LEU A 109 5.67 8.94 -9.82
C LEU A 109 4.19 9.22 -10.05
N PHE A 110 3.64 10.23 -9.35
CA PHE A 110 2.22 10.56 -9.48
C PHE A 110 1.88 11.08 -10.87
N SER A 111 2.73 11.90 -11.47
CA SER A 111 2.57 12.36 -12.87
C SER A 111 2.54 11.19 -13.85
N ARG A 112 3.44 10.22 -13.71
CA ARG A 112 3.44 9.01 -14.54
C ARG A 112 2.20 8.15 -14.32
N LEU A 113 1.73 8.04 -13.08
CA LEU A 113 0.50 7.31 -12.78
C LEU A 113 -0.72 7.99 -13.39
N GLU A 114 -0.79 9.30 -13.37
CA GLU A 114 -1.85 10.07 -14.02
C GLU A 114 -1.81 9.91 -15.55
N GLU A 115 -0.63 9.95 -16.15
CA GLU A 115 -0.45 9.81 -17.61
C GLU A 115 -0.70 8.37 -18.11
N GLU A 116 -0.11 7.37 -17.44
CA GLU A 116 -0.16 5.98 -17.89
C GLU A 116 -1.43 5.25 -17.47
N VAL A 117 -1.92 5.51 -16.26
CA VAL A 117 -3.04 4.76 -15.67
C VAL A 117 -4.34 5.57 -15.69
N GLN A 118 -4.26 6.89 -15.81
CA GLN A 118 -5.39 7.83 -15.74
C GLN A 118 -6.27 7.62 -14.49
N ARG A 119 -5.65 7.21 -13.39
CA ARG A 119 -6.33 6.88 -12.13
C ARG A 119 -5.52 7.36 -10.94
N VAL A 120 -6.18 8.03 -10.02
CA VAL A 120 -5.61 8.39 -8.72
C VAL A 120 -5.69 7.18 -7.79
N PRO A 121 -4.59 6.75 -7.14
CA PRO A 121 -4.64 5.67 -6.17
C PRO A 121 -5.56 6.01 -5.00
N THR A 122 -6.42 5.07 -4.65
CA THR A 122 -7.24 5.13 -3.44
C THR A 122 -6.47 4.65 -2.21
N PHE A 123 -5.49 3.77 -2.44
CA PHE A 123 -4.65 3.18 -1.41
C PHE A 123 -3.20 3.08 -1.89
N VAL A 124 -2.28 3.66 -1.15
CA VAL A 124 -0.84 3.58 -1.44
C VAL A 124 -0.14 2.88 -0.30
N ILE A 125 0.66 1.88 -0.62
CA ILE A 125 1.50 1.15 0.32
C ILE A 125 2.97 1.40 -0.01
N ILE A 126 3.75 1.74 1.00
CA ILE A 126 5.20 1.91 0.92
C ILE A 126 5.85 0.85 1.80
N ASP A 127 6.54 -0.09 1.19
CA ASP A 127 7.18 -1.21 1.87
C ASP A 127 8.69 -1.26 1.48
N THR A 128 9.60 -0.81 2.32
CA THR A 128 9.39 -0.23 3.65
C THR A 128 9.67 1.27 3.66
N LEU A 129 9.06 1.99 4.60
CA LEU A 129 9.26 3.43 4.78
C LEU A 129 10.74 3.77 5.10
N ALA A 130 11.41 2.94 5.90
CA ALA A 130 12.79 3.11 6.28
C ALA A 130 13.76 3.20 5.09
N ARG A 131 13.45 2.57 3.97
CA ARG A 131 14.25 2.66 2.74
C ARG A 131 13.81 3.76 1.78
N SER A 132 12.73 4.41 2.10
CA SER A 132 12.17 5.51 1.31
C SER A 132 12.49 6.88 1.92
N ILE A 133 12.99 6.92 3.16
CA ILE A 133 13.46 8.14 3.82
C ILE A 133 14.98 8.17 3.74
N ASP A 134 15.56 9.28 3.28
CA ASP A 134 16.99 9.53 3.34
C ASP A 134 17.37 9.87 4.80
N GLY A 135 17.72 8.87 5.56
CA GLY A 135 18.19 8.95 6.95
C GLY A 135 18.89 7.66 7.34
N ASP A 136 19.87 7.75 8.21
CA ASP A 136 20.58 6.57 8.73
C ASP A 136 19.66 5.91 9.78
N GLU A 137 19.15 4.70 9.48
CA GLU A 137 18.29 3.92 10.39
C GLU A 137 18.90 3.69 11.79
N ASN A 138 20.20 3.95 11.93
CA ASN A 138 20.96 3.73 13.17
C ASN A 138 21.01 4.96 14.08
N ILE A 139 20.46 6.09 13.68
CA ILE A 139 20.36 7.27 14.54
C ILE A 139 19.00 7.21 15.26
N SER A 140 19.01 6.62 16.46
CA SER A 140 17.86 6.50 17.35
C SER A 140 17.29 7.85 17.87
N VAL A 141 17.72 8.97 17.30
CA VAL A 141 17.31 10.34 17.69
C VAL A 141 16.21 10.89 16.76
N ASP A 142 16.04 10.33 15.56
CA ASP A 142 15.12 10.87 14.55
C ASP A 142 13.72 10.24 14.59
N MET A 143 13.43 9.40 15.59
CA MET A 143 12.10 8.80 15.79
C MET A 143 11.45 9.31 17.08
N VAL A 144 11.32 10.62 17.22
CA VAL A 144 10.50 11.21 18.29
C VAL A 144 9.35 11.99 17.69
#